data_01ff1d9fcc9ad4565cb158716cdbdb21
#
_entry.id   01ff1d9fcc9ad4565cb158716cdbdb21
#
_cell.length_a   1.000
_cell.length_b   1.000
_cell.length_c   1.000
_cell.angle_alpha   90.00
_cell.angle_beta   90.00
_cell.angle_gamma   90.00
#
_symmetry.space_group_name_H-M   'P 1'
#
loop_
_entity.id
_entity.type
_entity.pdbx_description
1 polymer ?
#
loop_
_entity_poly.entity_id
_entity_poly.type
_entity_poly.pdbx_seq_one_letter_code
_entity_poly.pdbx_strand_id
1 'polypeptide(L)'
;MRRLGSGFAAIGDAQFLPGYSVLLTDDPAVQRLSELPRSGRLAFLADMDRLGEAVERACRRMDSGFRRVNLEILGNADGFLHAHVWPRYEELVRLPVWLYPRERWSEERYALGPRHDRLREAVGEELDRLAG
;
A
#
# COMPACT_ATOMS: atom_id res chain seq x y z
N MET A 1 8.06 -6.07 -6.41
CA MET A 1 7.83 -6.61 -5.05
C MET A 1 9.10 -6.50 -4.25
N ARG A 2 9.01 -6.09 -3.01
CA ARG A 2 10.18 -5.84 -2.18
C ARG A 2 10.03 -6.50 -0.81
N ARG A 3 11.05 -7.24 -0.38
CA ARG A 3 11.05 -7.95 0.89
C ARG A 3 11.20 -6.97 2.06
N LEU A 4 10.31 -7.08 3.06
CA LEU A 4 10.41 -6.43 4.36
C LEU A 4 10.58 -7.50 5.45
N GLY A 5 10.66 -7.09 6.70
CA GLY A 5 10.89 -8.04 7.80
C GLY A 5 9.80 -9.08 7.97
N SER A 6 8.55 -8.70 7.81
CA SER A 6 7.37 -9.56 8.05
C SER A 6 6.65 -10.01 6.78
N GLY A 7 7.09 -9.56 5.61
CA GLY A 7 6.40 -9.88 4.37
C GLY A 7 6.94 -9.12 3.18
N PHE A 8 6.08 -8.87 2.21
CA PHE A 8 6.47 -8.24 0.94
C PHE A 8 5.64 -6.99 0.69
N ALA A 9 6.31 -5.91 0.31
CA ALA A 9 5.66 -4.71 -0.18
C ALA A 9 5.56 -4.78 -1.71
N ALA A 10 4.41 -4.44 -2.24
CA ALA A 10 4.18 -4.38 -3.69
C ALA A 10 3.32 -3.18 -4.03
N ILE A 11 3.59 -2.58 -5.19
CA ILE A 11 2.66 -1.58 -5.74
C ILE A 11 1.43 -2.33 -6.25
N GLY A 12 0.25 -1.76 -6.03
CA GLY A 12 -1.01 -2.41 -6.40
C GLY A 12 -1.21 -2.47 -7.91
N ASP A 13 -1.89 -3.52 -8.36
CA ASP A 13 -2.18 -3.74 -9.79
C ASP A 13 -3.10 -2.67 -10.38
N ALA A 14 -3.98 -2.10 -9.56
CA ALA A 14 -4.86 -1.02 -9.96
C ALA A 14 -4.36 0.29 -9.36
N GLN A 15 -3.97 1.23 -10.19
CA GLN A 15 -3.41 2.51 -9.79
C GLN A 15 -4.42 3.65 -9.97
N PHE A 16 -5.68 3.40 -9.59
CA PHE A 16 -6.70 4.46 -9.53
C PHE A 16 -6.26 5.58 -8.60
N LEU A 17 -5.64 5.22 -7.48
CA LEU A 17 -4.93 6.15 -6.60
C LEU A 17 -3.44 5.90 -6.82
N PRO A 18 -2.74 6.77 -7.59
CA PRO A 18 -1.33 6.52 -7.90
C PRO A 18 -0.47 6.38 -6.64
N GLY A 19 0.27 5.29 -6.56
CA GLY A 19 1.08 4.95 -5.39
C GLY A 19 0.41 3.95 -4.45
N TYR A 20 -0.85 3.58 -4.72
CA TYR A 20 -1.50 2.52 -3.95
C TYR A 20 -0.59 1.30 -3.86
N SER A 21 -0.35 0.85 -2.64
CA SER A 21 0.57 -0.25 -2.34
C SER A 21 -0.04 -1.19 -1.32
N VAL A 22 0.48 -2.40 -1.27
CA VAL A 22 0.03 -3.43 -0.33
C VAL A 22 1.22 -4.03 0.39
N LEU A 23 0.98 -4.44 1.63
CA LEU A 23 1.91 -5.25 2.40
C LEU A 23 1.29 -6.65 2.52
N LEU A 24 1.98 -7.65 2.02
CA LEU A 24 1.52 -9.03 2.03
C LEU A 24 2.29 -9.80 3.10
N THR A 25 1.59 -10.54 3.96
CA THR A 25 2.24 -11.38 4.96
C THR A 25 3.00 -12.54 4.31
N ASP A 26 4.00 -13.07 4.99
CA ASP A 26 4.82 -14.19 4.49
C ASP A 26 4.02 -15.48 4.31
N ASP A 27 3.19 -15.80 5.29
CA ASP A 27 2.44 -17.05 5.30
C ASP A 27 1.00 -16.80 4.81
N PRO A 28 0.64 -17.30 3.61
CA PRO A 28 -0.70 -17.09 3.07
C PRO A 28 -1.80 -17.78 3.86
N ALA A 29 -1.47 -18.69 4.77
CA ALA A 29 -2.44 -19.32 5.65
C ALA A 29 -2.87 -18.42 6.81
N VAL A 30 -2.09 -17.39 7.13
CA VAL A 30 -2.44 -16.42 8.17
C VAL A 30 -3.49 -15.48 7.62
N GLN A 31 -4.65 -15.41 8.27
CA GLN A 31 -5.78 -14.60 7.83
C GLN A 31 -5.97 -13.33 8.66
N ARG A 32 -5.67 -13.39 9.94
CA ARG A 32 -5.89 -12.28 10.86
C ARG A 32 -4.61 -11.93 11.59
N LEU A 33 -4.46 -10.65 11.88
CA LEU A 33 -3.33 -10.16 12.67
C LEU A 33 -3.23 -10.91 14.01
N SER A 34 -4.36 -11.22 14.62
CA SER A 34 -4.42 -11.91 15.91
C SER A 34 -3.91 -13.36 15.88
N GLU A 35 -3.78 -13.96 14.71
CA GLU A 35 -3.20 -15.30 14.58
C GLU A 35 -1.68 -15.30 14.71
N LEU A 36 -1.04 -14.15 14.55
CA LEU A 36 0.39 -14.04 14.76
C LEU A 36 0.72 -13.91 16.25
N PRO A 37 1.89 -14.42 16.70
CA PRO A 37 2.37 -14.09 18.03
C PRO A 37 2.61 -12.58 18.12
N ARG A 38 2.65 -12.04 19.34
CA ARG A 38 2.78 -10.59 19.53
C ARG A 38 3.98 -10.01 18.78
N SER A 39 5.12 -10.67 18.79
CA SER A 39 6.30 -10.20 18.05
C SER A 39 6.04 -10.11 16.55
N GLY A 40 5.32 -11.07 16.00
CA GLY A 40 4.92 -11.05 14.58
C GLY A 40 3.94 -9.94 14.27
N ARG A 41 2.99 -9.69 15.17
CA ARG A 41 2.03 -8.57 14.99
C ARG A 41 2.75 -7.23 14.98
N LEU A 42 3.67 -7.02 15.94
CA LEU A 42 4.43 -5.77 16.00
C LEU A 42 5.32 -5.60 14.77
N ALA A 43 5.94 -6.68 14.28
CA ALA A 43 6.74 -6.64 13.07
C ALA A 43 5.90 -6.26 11.84
N PHE A 44 4.71 -6.84 11.71
CA PHE A 44 3.80 -6.53 10.61
C PHE A 44 3.34 -5.06 10.66
N LEU A 45 2.95 -4.59 11.84
CA LEU A 45 2.52 -3.20 12.01
C LEU A 45 3.68 -2.21 11.76
N ALA A 46 4.90 -2.56 12.17
CA ALA A 46 6.07 -1.74 11.88
C ALA A 46 6.35 -1.66 10.38
N ASP A 47 6.20 -2.75 9.66
CA ASP A 47 6.38 -2.76 8.21
C ASP A 47 5.26 -1.99 7.50
N MET A 48 4.03 -2.07 8.00
CA MET A 48 2.92 -1.27 7.47
C MET A 48 3.20 0.22 7.64
N ASP A 49 3.67 0.63 8.81
CA ASP A 49 4.08 2.01 9.07
C ASP A 49 5.20 2.44 8.12
N ARG A 50 6.22 1.61 7.95
CA ARG A 50 7.35 1.89 7.05
C ARG A 50 6.89 2.07 5.61
N LEU A 51 6.05 1.16 5.12
CA LEU A 51 5.51 1.25 3.77
C LEU A 51 4.65 2.52 3.62
N GLY A 52 3.84 2.81 4.62
CA GLY A 52 3.02 4.03 4.63
C GLY A 52 3.86 5.29 4.51
N GLU A 53 4.95 5.38 5.28
CA GLU A 53 5.85 6.53 5.21
C GLU A 53 6.57 6.62 3.87
N ALA A 54 7.01 5.48 3.32
CA ALA A 54 7.66 5.44 2.02
C ALA A 54 6.74 5.93 0.91
N VAL A 55 5.49 5.47 0.90
CA VAL A 55 4.48 5.89 -0.06
C VAL A 55 4.18 7.38 0.10
N GLU A 56 4.03 7.86 1.33
CA GLU A 56 3.79 9.27 1.60
C GLU A 56 4.90 10.15 1.04
N ARG A 57 6.15 9.81 1.32
CA ARG A 57 7.30 10.57 0.84
C ARG A 57 7.40 10.56 -0.68
N ALA A 58 7.23 9.39 -1.29
CA ALA A 58 7.30 9.24 -2.74
C ALA A 58 6.18 10.02 -3.44
N CYS A 59 4.95 9.88 -2.98
CA CYS A 59 3.80 10.54 -3.58
C CYS A 59 3.89 12.06 -3.42
N ARG A 60 4.30 12.53 -2.25
CA ARG A 60 4.47 13.96 -2.00
C ARG A 60 5.52 14.57 -2.92
N ARG A 61 6.59 13.82 -3.20
CA ARG A 61 7.65 14.24 -4.10
C ARG A 61 7.19 14.28 -5.56
N MET A 62 6.26 13.39 -5.94
CA MET A 62 5.83 13.19 -7.33
C MET A 62 4.59 13.99 -7.72
N ASP A 63 3.76 14.38 -6.78
CA ASP A 63 2.47 15.02 -7.06
C ASP A 63 2.11 16.05 -6.00
N SER A 64 1.97 17.31 -6.39
CA SER A 64 1.61 18.42 -5.49
C SER A 64 0.18 18.29 -4.95
N GLY A 65 -0.69 17.53 -5.61
CA GLY A 65 -2.05 17.25 -5.15
C GLY A 65 -2.16 16.20 -4.07
N PHE A 66 -1.06 15.55 -3.73
CA PHE A 66 -1.04 14.55 -2.66
C PHE A 66 -1.34 15.19 -1.30
N ARG A 67 -2.14 14.48 -0.47
CA ARG A 67 -2.53 14.96 0.85
C ARG A 67 -2.03 14.06 1.98
N ARG A 68 -2.34 12.78 1.93
CA ARG A 68 -2.01 11.84 3.02
C ARG A 68 -2.11 10.39 2.54
N VAL A 69 -1.68 9.47 3.38
CA VAL A 69 -1.97 8.05 3.20
C VAL A 69 -2.96 7.59 4.26
N ASN A 70 -3.84 6.66 3.87
CA ASN A 70 -4.68 5.91 4.79
C ASN A 70 -4.15 4.49 4.85
N LEU A 71 -4.14 3.91 6.03
CA LEU A 71 -3.67 2.55 6.28
C LEU A 71 -4.84 1.69 6.72
N GLU A 72 -5.03 0.53 6.09
CA GLU A 72 -6.12 -0.37 6.43
C GLU A 72 -5.69 -1.83 6.35
N ILE A 73 -6.18 -2.62 7.29
CA ILE A 73 -6.09 -4.08 7.25
C ILE A 73 -7.52 -4.57 7.07
N LEU A 74 -7.80 -5.12 5.89
CA LEU A 74 -9.11 -5.63 5.52
C LEU A 74 -9.01 -7.12 5.26
N GLY A 75 -10.13 -7.81 5.13
CA GLY A 75 -10.17 -9.23 4.83
C GLY A 75 -11.45 -9.62 4.13
N ASN A 76 -12.08 -8.66 3.46
CA ASN A 76 -13.41 -8.84 2.90
C ASN A 76 -13.42 -9.59 1.57
N ALA A 77 -12.38 -9.43 0.76
CA ALA A 77 -12.25 -10.09 -0.53
C ALA A 77 -11.23 -11.23 -0.47
N ASP A 78 -10.01 -10.91 -0.10
CA ASP A 78 -8.93 -11.88 0.05
C ASP A 78 -8.72 -12.13 1.54
N GLY A 79 -8.80 -13.40 1.95
CA GLY A 79 -8.80 -13.77 3.36
C GLY A 79 -7.44 -13.72 4.04
N PHE A 80 -6.33 -13.77 3.29
CA PHE A 80 -5.00 -13.75 3.90
C PHE A 80 -4.68 -12.36 4.47
N LEU A 81 -3.82 -12.32 5.47
CA LEU A 81 -3.42 -11.07 6.13
C LEU A 81 -2.64 -10.17 5.16
N HIS A 82 -3.17 -9.01 4.91
CA HIS A 82 -2.52 -7.98 4.09
C HIS A 82 -2.98 -6.60 4.53
N ALA A 83 -2.16 -5.61 4.25
CA ALA A 83 -2.47 -4.21 4.55
C ALA A 83 -2.50 -3.39 3.27
N HIS A 84 -3.37 -2.40 3.25
CA HIS A 84 -3.50 -1.46 2.15
C HIS A 84 -2.91 -0.12 2.56
N VAL A 85 -2.16 0.48 1.65
CA VAL A 85 -1.66 1.85 1.79
C VAL A 85 -2.29 2.67 0.68
N TRP A 86 -3.24 3.53 1.06
CA TRP A 86 -4.05 4.32 0.14
C TRP A 86 -3.56 5.75 0.09
N PRO A 87 -2.84 6.19 -0.97
CA PRO A 87 -2.57 7.62 -1.14
C PRO A 87 -3.87 8.36 -1.41
N ARG A 88 -4.02 9.52 -0.79
CA ARG A 88 -5.19 10.36 -0.99
C ARG A 88 -4.78 11.67 -1.62
N TYR A 89 -5.54 12.08 -2.61
CA TYR A 89 -5.27 13.28 -3.39
C TYR A 89 -6.38 14.30 -3.17
N GLU A 90 -6.10 15.56 -3.44
CA GLU A 90 -6.97 16.69 -3.08
C GLU A 90 -8.42 16.50 -3.50
N GLU A 91 -8.64 16.06 -4.73
CA GLU A 91 -9.98 15.89 -5.28
C GLU A 91 -10.78 14.79 -4.59
N LEU A 92 -10.08 13.79 -4.03
CA LEU A 92 -10.71 12.56 -3.52
C LEU A 92 -10.57 12.41 -2.01
N VAL A 93 -10.01 13.39 -1.33
CA VAL A 93 -9.66 13.25 0.10
C VAL A 93 -10.88 13.08 1.01
N ARG A 94 -12.04 13.58 0.60
CA ARG A 94 -13.28 13.55 1.41
C ARG A 94 -14.03 12.24 1.33
N LEU A 95 -13.72 11.39 0.35
CA LEU A 95 -14.44 10.14 0.14
C LEU A 95 -13.66 8.96 0.68
N PRO A 96 -14.29 8.08 1.48
CA PRO A 96 -13.66 6.83 1.85
C PRO A 96 -13.36 5.99 0.61
N VAL A 97 -12.24 5.24 0.63
CA VAL A 97 -11.83 4.44 -0.53
C VAL A 97 -12.92 3.47 -0.97
N TRP A 98 -13.61 2.85 -0.03
CA TRP A 98 -14.63 1.84 -0.33
C TRP A 98 -15.90 2.41 -0.98
N LEU A 99 -16.07 3.74 -1.04
CA LEU A 99 -17.18 4.37 -1.76
C LEU A 99 -16.88 4.54 -3.25
N TYR A 100 -15.65 4.32 -3.69
CA TYR A 100 -15.34 4.40 -5.11
C TYR A 100 -15.93 3.20 -5.84
N PRO A 101 -16.61 3.40 -6.98
CA PRO A 101 -17.16 2.29 -7.74
C PRO A 101 -16.06 1.30 -8.12
N ARG A 102 -16.33 0.02 -7.88
CA ARG A 102 -15.37 -1.04 -8.18
C ARG A 102 -14.95 -1.04 -9.65
N GLU A 103 -15.87 -0.68 -10.54
CA GLU A 103 -15.62 -0.58 -11.97
C GLU A 103 -14.50 0.41 -12.30
N ARG A 104 -14.36 1.49 -11.51
CA ARG A 104 -13.30 2.46 -11.69
C ARG A 104 -11.91 1.88 -11.37
N TRP A 105 -11.87 0.98 -10.43
CA TRP A 105 -10.62 0.32 -10.05
C TRP A 105 -10.10 -0.61 -11.13
N SER A 106 -11.02 -1.28 -11.83
CA SER A 106 -10.69 -2.26 -12.85
C SER A 106 -10.60 -1.68 -14.25
N GLU A 107 -10.79 -0.37 -14.44
CA GLU A 107 -10.59 0.26 -15.74
C GLU A 107 -9.14 0.10 -16.20
N GLU A 108 -8.97 -0.29 -17.44
CA GLU A 108 -7.65 -0.54 -18.03
C GLU A 108 -6.70 0.66 -17.89
N ARG A 109 -7.23 1.87 -17.97
CA ARG A 109 -6.42 3.10 -17.83
C ARG A 109 -5.75 3.22 -16.45
N TYR A 110 -6.26 2.49 -15.44
CA TYR A 110 -5.68 2.48 -14.10
C TYR A 110 -4.82 1.25 -13.82
N ALA A 111 -4.70 0.33 -14.79
CA ALA A 111 -3.86 -0.84 -14.64
C ALA A 111 -2.40 -0.44 -14.48
N LEU A 112 -1.70 -1.18 -13.62
CA LEU A 112 -0.27 -1.00 -13.43
C LEU A 112 0.46 -1.22 -14.76
N GLY A 113 1.34 -0.30 -15.10
CA GLY A 113 2.11 -0.37 -16.35
C GLY A 113 3.37 0.48 -16.28
N PRO A 114 4.12 0.58 -17.40
CA PRO A 114 5.39 1.33 -17.44
C PRO A 114 5.29 2.78 -16.98
N ARG A 115 4.15 3.42 -17.17
CA ARG A 115 3.93 4.81 -16.71
C ARG A 115 4.03 4.97 -15.20
N HIS A 116 3.96 3.86 -14.43
CA HIS A 116 4.06 3.87 -12.98
C HIS A 116 5.48 3.54 -12.49
N ASP A 117 6.43 3.28 -13.39
CA ASP A 117 7.78 2.84 -13.01
C ASP A 117 8.50 3.85 -12.13
N ARG A 118 8.39 5.14 -12.45
CA ARG A 118 9.06 6.19 -11.67
C ARG A 118 8.52 6.23 -10.24
N LEU A 119 7.21 6.10 -10.09
CA LEU A 119 6.57 6.10 -8.77
C LEU A 119 6.97 4.85 -7.99
N ARG A 120 6.97 3.69 -8.63
CA ARG A 120 7.40 2.43 -8.02
C ARG A 120 8.85 2.52 -7.56
N GLU A 121 9.73 3.07 -8.38
CA GLU A 121 11.13 3.28 -8.03
C GLU A 121 11.28 4.24 -6.86
N ALA A 122 10.50 5.33 -6.85
CA ALA A 122 10.53 6.30 -5.76
C ALA A 122 10.11 5.68 -4.43
N VAL A 123 9.06 4.86 -4.43
CA VAL A 123 8.63 4.13 -3.22
C VAL A 123 9.74 3.19 -2.76
N GLY A 124 10.37 2.47 -3.69
CA GLY A 124 11.49 1.58 -3.38
C GLY A 124 12.68 2.32 -2.76
N GLU A 125 13.04 3.46 -3.31
CA GLU A 125 14.11 4.31 -2.77
C GLU A 125 13.82 4.76 -1.35
N GLU A 126 12.58 5.20 -1.09
CA GLU A 126 12.18 5.61 0.25
C GLU A 126 12.18 4.45 1.24
N LEU A 127 11.75 3.26 0.82
CA LEU A 127 11.85 2.06 1.64
C LEU A 127 13.30 1.76 2.02
N ASP A 128 14.23 1.91 1.09
CA ASP A 128 15.66 1.69 1.36
C ASP A 128 16.19 2.68 2.39
N ARG A 129 15.79 3.95 2.30
CA ARG A 129 16.20 4.96 3.28
C ARG A 129 15.67 4.66 4.68
N LEU A 130 14.47 4.13 4.78
CA LEU A 130 13.82 3.81 6.05
C LEU A 130 14.26 2.48 6.64
N ALA A 131 14.90 1.63 5.87
CA ALA A 131 15.40 0.33 6.31
C ALA A 131 16.70 0.45 7.13
N GLY A 132 17.40 1.57 6.97
CA GLY A 132 18.64 1.84 7.69
C GLY A 132 18.48 2.18 9.16
#